data_eaa0c6f58410b1d7618147123d2d3286
#
_entry.id   eaa0c6f58410b1d7618147123d2d3286
#
_cell.length_a   1.000
_cell.length_b   1.000
_cell.length_c   1.000
_cell.angle_alpha   90.00
_cell.angle_beta   90.00
_cell.angle_gamma   90.00
#
_symmetry.space_group_name_H-M   'P 1'
#
loop_
_entity.id
_entity.type
_entity.pdbx_description
1 polymer ?
#
loop_
_entity_poly.entity_id
_entity_poly.type
_entity_poly.pdbx_seq_one_letter_code
_entity_poly.pdbx_strand_id
1 'polypeptide(L)'
;MTYKRIFTILFTGLISICSLIAQETKRPAVWGIAKMTFLVSDMEMAREYYGRFLGFDEAFSYPSPSGTVVSFKINDRQFLEFIVDKQAKEKKRLVSVSLETESVRDMLLYLQAQGVKVSPCITDGAGNEVIVTQDAAGNNVEFIDLKADGLHRKSKGKFLSENRISKRMHHAGLYAEKIDEQDPFWVKILKCKEIVRYPLDKTQPGVIQYLGLGDCTENIEHYSPCDENFSHPCFLVEDMQETIYTLKERRNGQTVNRPSIGKTKRWLLNLQTPDKTRVEFTEAYCIK
;
A
#
# COMPACT_ATOMS: atom_id res chain seq x y z
N MET A 1 19.47 26.62 -83.91
CA MET A 1 19.03 27.33 -82.72
C MET A 1 18.08 26.44 -81.96
N THR A 2 18.55 25.82 -80.87
CA THR A 2 17.81 24.76 -80.16
C THR A 2 17.50 25.27 -78.72
N TYR A 3 16.24 25.57 -78.46
CA TYR A 3 15.78 25.95 -77.13
C TYR A 3 15.66 24.74 -76.20
N LYS A 4 16.50 24.70 -75.19
CA LYS A 4 16.35 23.77 -74.06
C LYS A 4 15.31 24.36 -73.08
N ARG A 5 14.18 23.68 -72.91
CA ARG A 5 13.20 23.99 -71.88
C ARG A 5 13.65 23.22 -70.58
N ILE A 6 13.97 23.94 -69.53
CA ILE A 6 14.25 23.41 -68.19
C ILE A 6 12.89 23.31 -67.50
N PHE A 7 12.50 22.10 -67.16
CA PHE A 7 11.34 21.81 -66.33
C PHE A 7 11.80 21.79 -64.87
N THR A 8 11.43 22.81 -64.12
CA THR A 8 11.63 22.84 -62.66
C THR A 8 10.44 22.15 -61.99
N ILE A 9 10.64 20.94 -61.45
CA ILE A 9 9.63 20.25 -60.64
C ILE A 9 9.75 20.78 -59.21
N LEU A 10 8.75 21.56 -58.79
CA LEU A 10 8.57 21.91 -57.36
C LEU A 10 8.00 20.68 -56.66
N PHE A 11 8.83 20.07 -55.82
CA PHE A 11 8.41 19.03 -54.90
C PHE A 11 7.89 19.72 -53.63
N THR A 12 6.60 20.00 -53.54
CA THR A 12 5.95 20.43 -52.29
C THR A 12 5.74 19.20 -51.41
N GLY A 13 6.71 18.95 -50.52
CA GLY A 13 6.56 17.96 -49.47
C GLY A 13 5.53 18.44 -48.45
N LEU A 14 4.34 17.87 -48.44
CA LEU A 14 3.40 17.98 -47.33
C LEU A 14 3.99 17.24 -46.15
N ILE A 15 4.62 17.97 -45.23
CA ILE A 15 4.95 17.44 -43.90
C ILE A 15 3.62 17.42 -43.14
N SER A 16 2.96 16.25 -43.12
CA SER A 16 1.82 15.99 -42.26
C SER A 16 2.35 15.92 -40.85
N ILE A 17 2.31 17.03 -40.13
CA ILE A 17 2.55 17.05 -38.68
C ILE A 17 1.33 16.38 -38.06
N CYS A 18 1.40 15.05 -37.88
CA CYS A 18 0.53 14.36 -36.96
C CYS A 18 0.85 14.88 -35.56
N SER A 19 0.14 15.95 -35.16
CA SER A 19 0.04 16.30 -33.73
C SER A 19 -0.65 15.13 -33.04
N LEU A 20 0.14 14.19 -32.52
CA LEU A 20 -0.36 13.28 -31.48
C LEU A 20 -0.76 14.24 -30.34
N ILE A 21 -2.04 14.57 -30.25
CA ILE A 21 -2.64 15.06 -29.02
C ILE A 21 -2.44 13.89 -28.06
N ALA A 22 -1.41 13.96 -27.24
CA ALA A 22 -1.25 13.05 -26.12
C ALA A 22 -2.52 13.26 -25.28
N GLN A 23 -3.47 12.35 -25.41
CA GLN A 23 -4.65 12.34 -24.58
C GLN A 23 -4.13 12.23 -23.17
N GLU A 24 -4.32 13.29 -22.36
CA GLU A 24 -3.87 13.29 -20.97
C GLU A 24 -4.54 12.12 -20.28
N THR A 25 -3.79 11.04 -20.10
CA THR A 25 -4.32 9.82 -19.46
C THR A 25 -4.70 10.18 -18.03
N LYS A 26 -6.00 10.19 -17.75
CA LYS A 26 -6.51 10.47 -16.42
C LYS A 26 -6.11 9.33 -15.48
N ARG A 27 -5.63 9.66 -14.27
CA ARG A 27 -5.37 8.66 -13.24
C ARG A 27 -6.68 7.92 -12.89
N PRO A 28 -6.72 6.59 -12.98
CA PRO A 28 -7.84 5.81 -12.46
C PRO A 28 -8.04 6.03 -10.96
N ALA A 29 -9.26 5.86 -10.48
CA ALA A 29 -9.55 5.96 -9.05
C ALA A 29 -8.75 4.91 -8.25
N VAL A 30 -8.30 5.32 -7.05
CA VAL A 30 -7.70 4.43 -6.05
C VAL A 30 -8.69 4.33 -4.91
N TRP A 31 -9.25 3.14 -4.72
CA TRP A 31 -10.34 2.91 -3.76
C TRP A 31 -9.87 2.59 -2.34
N GLY A 32 -8.56 2.51 -2.13
CA GLY A 32 -7.97 2.33 -0.82
C GLY A 32 -6.88 1.27 -0.77
N ILE A 33 -6.43 0.97 0.44
CA ILE A 33 -5.49 -0.10 0.72
C ILE A 33 -6.25 -1.43 0.68
N ALA A 34 -5.90 -2.30 -0.28
CA ALA A 34 -6.49 -3.63 -0.38
C ALA A 34 -5.78 -4.62 0.55
N LYS A 35 -4.45 -4.57 0.58
CA LYS A 35 -3.66 -5.49 1.39
C LYS A 35 -2.26 -4.96 1.67
N MET A 36 -1.64 -5.51 2.70
CA MET A 36 -0.19 -5.45 2.91
C MET A 36 0.34 -6.87 3.02
N THR A 37 1.41 -7.17 2.29
CA THR A 37 2.05 -8.50 2.28
C THR A 37 3.38 -8.43 3.00
N PHE A 38 3.61 -9.34 3.96
CA PHE A 38 4.82 -9.40 4.75
C PHE A 38 5.47 -10.79 4.71
N LEU A 39 6.78 -10.82 4.88
CA LEU A 39 7.51 -12.03 5.21
C LEU A 39 7.35 -12.36 6.68
N VAL A 40 7.17 -13.64 7.00
CA VAL A 40 7.17 -14.18 8.36
C VAL A 40 8.10 -15.39 8.43
N SER A 41 8.79 -15.58 9.56
CA SER A 41 9.72 -16.70 9.71
C SER A 41 8.99 -18.03 9.90
N ASP A 42 7.77 -18.00 10.42
CA ASP A 42 6.95 -19.16 10.72
C ASP A 42 5.46 -18.82 10.64
N MET A 43 4.69 -19.65 9.92
CA MET A 43 3.25 -19.41 9.72
C MET A 43 2.43 -19.68 10.98
N GLU A 44 2.82 -20.64 11.83
CA GLU A 44 2.10 -20.90 13.07
C GLU A 44 2.26 -19.73 14.06
N MET A 45 3.44 -19.10 14.12
CA MET A 45 3.61 -17.85 14.87
C MET A 45 2.76 -16.72 14.32
N ALA A 46 2.62 -16.62 12.99
CA ALA A 46 1.73 -15.65 12.36
C ALA A 46 0.25 -15.92 12.70
N ARG A 47 -0.19 -17.19 12.66
CA ARG A 47 -1.54 -17.59 13.07
C ARG A 47 -1.83 -17.30 14.53
N GLU A 48 -0.86 -17.56 15.41
CA GLU A 48 -0.99 -17.22 16.82
C GLU A 48 -1.12 -15.72 17.04
N TYR A 49 -0.29 -14.91 16.34
CA TYR A 49 -0.30 -13.46 16.53
C TYR A 49 -1.50 -12.80 15.83
N TYR A 50 -1.65 -12.98 14.52
CA TYR A 50 -2.70 -12.28 13.75
C TYR A 50 -4.07 -12.95 13.90
N GLY A 51 -4.11 -14.28 14.04
CA GLY A 51 -5.34 -15.03 14.24
C GLY A 51 -5.85 -14.94 15.67
N ARG A 52 -5.17 -15.59 16.64
CA ARG A 52 -5.69 -15.67 18.00
C ARG A 52 -5.56 -14.39 18.78
N PHE A 53 -4.39 -13.74 18.74
CA PHE A 53 -4.16 -12.54 19.55
C PHE A 53 -4.89 -11.34 18.98
N LEU A 54 -4.80 -11.05 17.66
CA LEU A 54 -5.51 -9.94 17.03
C LEU A 54 -6.92 -10.30 16.57
N GLY A 55 -7.27 -11.57 16.45
CA GLY A 55 -8.61 -12.07 16.15
C GLY A 55 -9.00 -12.02 14.67
N PHE A 56 -8.04 -11.88 13.73
CA PHE A 56 -8.32 -11.94 12.30
C PHE A 56 -8.44 -13.38 11.81
N ASP A 57 -9.49 -13.71 11.06
CA ASP A 57 -9.62 -15.04 10.46
C ASP A 57 -8.67 -15.22 9.26
N GLU A 58 -8.03 -16.38 9.17
CA GLU A 58 -7.40 -16.86 7.95
C GLU A 58 -8.50 -17.19 6.94
N ALA A 59 -8.48 -16.50 5.79
CA ALA A 59 -9.57 -16.58 4.82
C ALA A 59 -9.28 -17.58 3.69
N PHE A 60 -8.06 -17.58 3.16
CA PHE A 60 -7.63 -18.44 2.07
C PHE A 60 -6.10 -18.41 1.91
N SER A 61 -5.59 -19.30 1.07
CA SER A 61 -4.20 -19.26 0.61
C SER A 61 -4.12 -19.45 -0.89
N TYR A 62 -3.02 -19.02 -1.50
CA TYR A 62 -2.78 -19.15 -2.94
C TYR A 62 -1.29 -19.16 -3.26
N PRO A 63 -0.89 -19.74 -4.42
CA PRO A 63 0.51 -19.77 -4.84
C PRO A 63 0.99 -18.40 -5.34
N SER A 64 2.26 -18.08 -5.09
CA SER A 64 2.98 -16.96 -5.69
C SER A 64 4.40 -17.38 -6.09
N PRO A 65 5.11 -16.58 -6.89
CA PRO A 65 6.52 -16.87 -7.20
C PRO A 65 7.43 -16.96 -5.96
N SER A 66 7.05 -16.29 -4.87
CA SER A 66 7.79 -16.27 -3.61
C SER A 66 7.36 -17.35 -2.60
N GLY A 67 6.40 -18.20 -2.98
CA GLY A 67 5.85 -19.24 -2.10
C GLY A 67 4.35 -19.12 -1.90
N THR A 68 3.80 -19.90 -0.98
CA THR A 68 2.38 -19.82 -0.64
C THR A 68 2.09 -18.55 0.15
N VAL A 69 1.15 -17.76 -0.33
CA VAL A 69 0.58 -16.60 0.37
C VAL A 69 -0.58 -17.09 1.23
N VAL A 70 -0.60 -16.71 2.50
CA VAL A 70 -1.73 -16.93 3.42
C VAL A 70 -2.36 -15.60 3.75
N SER A 71 -3.67 -15.48 3.54
CA SER A 71 -4.43 -14.24 3.63
C SER A 71 -5.31 -14.21 4.88
N PHE A 72 -5.12 -13.22 5.74
CA PHE A 72 -5.95 -12.90 6.90
C PHE A 72 -6.87 -11.73 6.59
N LYS A 73 -8.15 -11.86 6.95
CA LYS A 73 -9.16 -10.89 6.56
C LYS A 73 -9.43 -9.87 7.67
N ILE A 74 -9.30 -8.59 7.33
CA ILE A 74 -9.65 -7.47 8.21
C ILE A 74 -11.12 -7.07 7.99
N ASN A 75 -11.50 -6.88 6.73
CA ASN A 75 -12.87 -6.62 6.28
C ASN A 75 -13.05 -7.08 4.83
N ASP A 76 -14.20 -6.79 4.20
CA ASP A 76 -14.50 -7.26 2.84
C ASP A 76 -13.63 -6.65 1.73
N ARG A 77 -12.73 -5.72 2.07
CA ARG A 77 -11.84 -5.05 1.13
C ARG A 77 -10.38 -5.10 1.53
N GLN A 78 -10.08 -5.35 2.82
CA GLN A 78 -8.74 -5.22 3.37
C GLN A 78 -8.24 -6.54 3.95
N PHE A 79 -6.99 -6.87 3.62
CA PHE A 79 -6.35 -8.12 4.03
C PHE A 79 -4.91 -7.88 4.51
N LEU A 80 -4.43 -8.77 5.37
CA LEU A 80 -3.00 -8.97 5.64
C LEU A 80 -2.58 -10.29 5.03
N GLU A 81 -1.47 -10.28 4.32
CA GLU A 81 -0.95 -11.46 3.64
C GLU A 81 0.46 -11.79 4.10
N PHE A 82 0.75 -13.07 4.21
CA PHE A 82 2.02 -13.55 4.72
C PHE A 82 2.61 -14.62 3.82
N ILE A 83 3.94 -14.54 3.64
CA ILE A 83 4.75 -15.53 2.94
C ILE A 83 5.84 -15.99 3.91
N VAL A 84 6.05 -17.31 4.01
CA VAL A 84 7.09 -17.85 4.90
C VAL A 84 8.47 -17.65 4.28
N ASP A 85 9.35 -16.98 5.02
CA ASP A 85 10.78 -16.95 4.78
C ASP A 85 11.50 -17.12 6.14
N LYS A 86 12.22 -18.21 6.31
CA LYS A 86 12.92 -18.52 7.57
C LYS A 86 13.90 -17.41 8.00
N GLN A 87 14.35 -16.59 7.06
CA GLN A 87 15.25 -15.45 7.29
C GLN A 87 14.50 -14.10 7.40
N ALA A 88 13.17 -14.11 7.58
CA ALA A 88 12.36 -12.87 7.61
C ALA A 88 12.86 -11.85 8.63
N LYS A 89 13.42 -12.29 9.77
CA LYS A 89 13.95 -11.40 10.81
C LYS A 89 15.17 -10.59 10.37
N GLU A 90 15.88 -11.06 9.36
CA GLU A 90 17.14 -10.50 8.85
C GLU A 90 16.95 -9.72 7.53
N LYS A 91 15.72 -9.60 7.07
CA LYS A 91 15.36 -8.98 5.79
C LYS A 91 14.34 -7.86 5.96
N LYS A 92 14.22 -7.03 4.94
CA LYS A 92 13.06 -6.13 4.78
C LYS A 92 11.79 -7.00 4.68
N ARG A 93 10.89 -6.87 5.67
CA ARG A 93 9.73 -7.76 5.79
C ARG A 93 8.55 -7.35 4.92
N LEU A 94 8.39 -6.06 4.61
CA LEU A 94 7.34 -5.65 3.68
C LEU A 94 7.66 -6.16 2.27
N VAL A 95 6.79 -7.01 1.74
CA VAL A 95 6.84 -7.46 0.34
C VAL A 95 6.19 -6.43 -0.57
N SER A 96 4.98 -5.98 -0.23
CA SER A 96 4.26 -4.93 -0.96
C SER A 96 3.14 -4.29 -0.12
N VAL A 97 2.80 -3.05 -0.46
CA VAL A 97 1.50 -2.45 -0.16
C VAL A 97 0.67 -2.46 -1.44
N SER A 98 -0.58 -2.91 -1.36
CA SER A 98 -1.47 -3.04 -2.52
C SER A 98 -2.62 -2.05 -2.42
N LEU A 99 -2.78 -1.26 -3.47
CA LEU A 99 -3.84 -0.26 -3.61
C LEU A 99 -4.88 -0.78 -4.59
N GLU A 100 -6.13 -0.89 -4.15
CA GLU A 100 -7.24 -1.24 -5.02
C GLU A 100 -7.52 -0.08 -5.99
N THR A 101 -7.57 -0.38 -7.29
CA THR A 101 -7.85 0.59 -8.34
C THR A 101 -9.04 0.16 -9.20
N GLU A 102 -9.67 1.14 -9.84
CA GLU A 102 -10.77 0.94 -10.76
C GLU A 102 -10.39 0.07 -11.96
N SER A 103 -9.17 0.24 -12.49
CA SER A 103 -8.64 -0.50 -13.62
C SER A 103 -7.13 -0.57 -13.53
N VAL A 104 -6.59 -1.77 -13.37
CA VAL A 104 -5.14 -2.00 -13.37
C VAL A 104 -4.54 -1.69 -14.75
N ARG A 105 -5.25 -1.99 -15.83
CA ARG A 105 -4.77 -1.73 -17.19
C ARG A 105 -4.65 -0.25 -17.50
N ASP A 106 -5.64 0.55 -17.10
CA ASP A 106 -5.58 1.99 -17.28
C ASP A 106 -4.55 2.62 -16.33
N MET A 107 -4.39 2.08 -15.11
CA MET A 107 -3.34 2.50 -14.19
C MET A 107 -1.94 2.22 -14.77
N LEU A 108 -1.73 1.07 -15.43
CA LEU A 108 -0.49 0.75 -16.12
C LEU A 108 -0.18 1.81 -17.19
N LEU A 109 -1.15 2.11 -18.07
CA LEU A 109 -0.99 3.11 -19.13
C LEU A 109 -0.72 4.50 -18.54
N TYR A 110 -1.46 4.87 -17.49
CA TYR A 110 -1.26 6.14 -16.81
C TYR A 110 0.16 6.26 -16.24
N LEU A 111 0.63 5.27 -15.48
CA LEU A 111 1.96 5.29 -14.85
C LEU A 111 3.07 5.30 -15.90
N GLN A 112 2.93 4.54 -16.98
CA GLN A 112 3.88 4.57 -18.11
C GLN A 112 3.93 5.94 -18.77
N ALA A 113 2.78 6.60 -18.96
CA ALA A 113 2.72 7.97 -19.50
C ALA A 113 3.38 9.00 -18.57
N GLN A 114 3.43 8.74 -17.26
CA GLN A 114 4.16 9.55 -16.27
C GLN A 114 5.67 9.18 -16.18
N GLY A 115 6.16 8.26 -17.01
CA GLY A 115 7.56 7.81 -17.00
C GLY A 115 7.90 6.86 -15.86
N VAL A 116 6.91 6.29 -15.19
CA VAL A 116 7.13 5.33 -14.09
C VAL A 116 7.41 3.95 -14.66
N LYS A 117 8.45 3.30 -14.13
CA LYS A 117 8.74 1.89 -14.45
C LYS A 117 7.73 0.99 -13.74
N VAL A 118 6.98 0.22 -14.49
CA VAL A 118 5.90 -0.65 -14.00
C VAL A 118 6.08 -2.06 -14.56
N SER A 119 5.75 -3.08 -13.78
CA SER A 119 5.71 -4.47 -14.25
C SER A 119 4.61 -4.67 -15.31
N PRO A 120 4.69 -5.72 -16.14
CA PRO A 120 3.54 -6.15 -16.92
C PRO A 120 2.32 -6.43 -16.03
N CYS A 121 1.12 -6.24 -16.59
CA CYS A 121 -0.11 -6.68 -15.93
C CYS A 121 -0.18 -8.20 -15.96
N ILE A 122 -0.35 -8.82 -14.80
CA ILE A 122 -0.49 -10.26 -14.65
C ILE A 122 -1.72 -10.60 -13.82
N THR A 123 -2.19 -11.84 -13.93
CA THR A 123 -3.15 -12.41 -12.98
C THR A 123 -2.37 -13.07 -11.84
N ASP A 124 -2.64 -12.65 -10.59
CA ASP A 124 -2.03 -13.26 -9.41
C ASP A 124 -2.62 -14.64 -9.08
N GLY A 125 -2.03 -15.35 -8.12
CA GLY A 125 -2.53 -16.67 -7.70
C GLY A 125 -3.89 -16.66 -7.03
N ALA A 126 -4.38 -15.48 -6.61
CA ALA A 126 -5.73 -15.29 -6.07
C ALA A 126 -6.77 -14.94 -7.15
N GLY A 127 -6.36 -14.81 -8.42
CA GLY A 127 -7.23 -14.54 -9.56
C GLY A 127 -7.51 -13.06 -9.80
N ASN A 128 -6.66 -12.14 -9.31
CA ASN A 128 -6.81 -10.71 -9.54
C ASN A 128 -5.80 -10.20 -10.56
N GLU A 129 -6.13 -9.11 -11.26
CA GLU A 129 -5.14 -8.41 -12.09
C GLU A 129 -4.29 -7.48 -11.22
N VAL A 130 -2.96 -7.54 -11.42
CA VAL A 130 -2.00 -6.75 -10.65
C VAL A 130 -0.89 -6.17 -11.52
N ILE A 131 -0.39 -5.00 -11.13
CA ILE A 131 0.88 -4.42 -11.58
C ILE A 131 1.65 -3.97 -10.37
N VAL A 132 2.98 -3.95 -10.48
CA VAL A 132 3.88 -3.53 -9.40
C VAL A 132 4.83 -2.45 -9.89
N THR A 133 5.01 -1.43 -9.09
CA THR A 133 6.04 -0.40 -9.24
C THR A 133 6.76 -0.20 -7.92
N GLN A 134 7.71 0.72 -7.87
CA GLN A 134 8.39 1.11 -6.64
C GLN A 134 8.26 2.60 -6.39
N ASP A 135 8.09 2.97 -5.11
CA ASP A 135 8.25 4.36 -4.70
C ASP A 135 9.74 4.75 -4.62
N ALA A 136 10.02 5.99 -4.25
CA ALA A 136 11.40 6.50 -4.20
C ALA A 136 12.26 5.82 -3.13
N ALA A 137 11.66 5.20 -2.11
CA ALA A 137 12.37 4.43 -1.09
C ALA A 137 12.51 2.93 -1.44
N GLY A 138 12.08 2.54 -2.65
CA GLY A 138 12.12 1.14 -3.10
C GLY A 138 11.07 0.25 -2.45
N ASN A 139 10.01 0.80 -1.84
CA ASN A 139 8.88 -0.01 -1.43
C ASN A 139 8.09 -0.44 -2.66
N ASN A 140 7.73 -1.72 -2.74
CA ASN A 140 6.86 -2.19 -3.80
C ASN A 140 5.43 -1.69 -3.55
N VAL A 141 4.91 -0.95 -4.52
CA VAL A 141 3.52 -0.49 -4.58
C VAL A 141 2.82 -1.31 -5.65
N GLU A 142 1.91 -2.16 -5.23
CA GLU A 142 1.06 -2.95 -6.11
C GLU A 142 -0.25 -2.22 -6.34
N PHE A 143 -0.71 -2.15 -7.58
CA PHE A 143 -2.09 -1.79 -7.90
C PHE A 143 -2.83 -3.06 -8.27
N ILE A 144 -4.01 -3.24 -7.69
CA ILE A 144 -4.81 -4.45 -7.79
C ILE A 144 -6.25 -4.13 -8.18
N ASP A 145 -6.78 -4.89 -9.13
CA ASP A 145 -8.20 -4.96 -9.44
C ASP A 145 -8.75 -6.30 -8.90
N LEU A 146 -9.51 -6.21 -7.81
CA LEU A 146 -10.10 -7.37 -7.14
C LEU A 146 -11.25 -7.93 -7.99
N LYS A 147 -10.97 -8.98 -8.75
CA LYS A 147 -11.94 -9.60 -9.65
C LYS A 147 -13.06 -10.33 -8.89
N ALA A 148 -14.25 -10.33 -9.47
CA ALA A 148 -15.44 -10.95 -8.86
C ALA A 148 -15.27 -12.46 -8.59
N ASP A 149 -14.51 -13.14 -9.42
CA ASP A 149 -14.16 -14.56 -9.31
C ASP A 149 -12.84 -14.80 -8.56
N GLY A 150 -12.13 -13.76 -8.15
CA GLY A 150 -10.93 -13.85 -7.32
C GLY A 150 -11.24 -14.24 -5.87
N LEU A 151 -10.26 -14.82 -5.18
CA LEU A 151 -10.42 -15.33 -3.81
C LEU A 151 -10.84 -14.24 -2.82
N HIS A 152 -10.31 -13.03 -2.96
CA HIS A 152 -10.65 -11.90 -2.11
C HIS A 152 -12.14 -11.58 -2.17
N ARG A 153 -12.71 -11.46 -3.37
CA ARG A 153 -14.15 -11.18 -3.55
C ARG A 153 -15.04 -12.37 -3.19
N LYS A 154 -14.62 -13.61 -3.46
CA LYS A 154 -15.32 -14.83 -3.02
C LYS A 154 -15.41 -14.99 -1.51
N SER A 155 -14.50 -14.36 -0.77
CA SER A 155 -14.52 -14.34 0.70
C SER A 155 -15.48 -13.31 1.29
N LYS A 156 -16.15 -12.49 0.47
CA LYS A 156 -17.07 -11.44 0.93
C LYS A 156 -18.14 -12.00 1.89
N GLY A 157 -18.32 -11.33 3.03
CA GLY A 157 -19.25 -11.72 4.09
C GLY A 157 -18.83 -12.96 4.88
N LYS A 158 -17.62 -13.50 4.68
CA LYS A 158 -17.09 -14.67 5.39
C LYS A 158 -15.77 -14.29 6.07
N PHE A 159 -15.32 -15.12 7.02
CA PHE A 159 -14.03 -14.93 7.71
C PHE A 159 -13.92 -13.54 8.37
N LEU A 160 -14.98 -13.12 9.01
CA LEU A 160 -15.13 -11.84 9.68
C LEU A 160 -15.42 -12.06 11.17
N SER A 161 -14.48 -12.70 11.88
CA SER A 161 -14.57 -12.98 13.31
C SER A 161 -15.06 -11.77 14.10
N GLU A 162 -16.02 -11.97 15.00
CA GLU A 162 -16.45 -10.93 15.96
C GLU A 162 -15.34 -10.58 16.97
N ASN A 163 -14.33 -11.46 17.10
CA ASN A 163 -13.19 -11.22 17.96
C ASN A 163 -12.11 -10.31 17.35
N ARG A 164 -12.29 -9.80 16.12
CA ARG A 164 -11.32 -8.91 15.49
C ARG A 164 -11.10 -7.68 16.34
N ILE A 165 -9.84 -7.40 16.64
CA ILE A 165 -9.45 -6.22 17.42
C ILE A 165 -9.75 -4.91 16.68
N SER A 166 -9.85 -4.97 15.37
CA SER A 166 -10.19 -3.85 14.50
C SER A 166 -10.96 -4.33 13.27
N LYS A 167 -11.80 -3.47 12.73
CA LYS A 167 -12.55 -3.71 11.49
C LYS A 167 -11.97 -2.97 10.29
N ARG A 168 -10.82 -2.27 10.46
CA ARG A 168 -10.29 -1.42 9.40
C ARG A 168 -8.79 -1.16 9.53
N MET A 169 -8.06 -1.32 8.44
CA MET A 169 -6.73 -0.76 8.29
C MET A 169 -6.88 0.74 7.97
N HIS A 170 -6.33 1.59 8.82
CA HIS A 170 -6.41 3.04 8.71
C HIS A 170 -5.34 3.59 7.77
N HIS A 171 -4.10 3.14 7.96
CA HIS A 171 -3.00 3.51 7.09
C HIS A 171 -1.97 2.38 6.95
N ALA A 172 -1.17 2.49 5.89
CA ALA A 172 0.06 1.75 5.74
C ALA A 172 1.23 2.68 6.08
N GLY A 173 2.00 2.35 7.11
CA GLY A 173 3.27 2.99 7.37
C GLY A 173 4.32 2.41 6.43
N LEU A 174 5.01 3.25 5.67
CA LEU A 174 6.05 2.86 4.72
C LEU A 174 7.39 3.48 5.10
N TYR A 175 8.44 2.68 4.95
CA TYR A 175 9.79 3.17 5.05
C TYR A 175 10.04 4.29 4.04
N ALA A 176 10.71 5.34 4.51
CA ALA A 176 11.25 6.39 3.65
C ALA A 176 12.60 6.84 4.21
N GLU A 177 13.66 6.79 3.42
CA GLU A 177 14.97 7.35 3.83
C GLU A 177 14.85 8.86 3.99
N LYS A 178 14.18 9.52 3.03
CA LYS A 178 13.85 10.93 3.05
C LYS A 178 12.41 11.13 2.58
N ILE A 179 11.62 11.76 3.42
CA ILE A 179 10.19 11.97 3.15
C ILE A 179 9.97 12.82 1.90
N ASP A 180 10.73 13.90 1.75
CA ASP A 180 10.53 14.85 0.65
C ASP A 180 10.82 14.23 -0.73
N GLU A 181 11.58 13.13 -0.79
CA GLU A 181 11.81 12.36 -2.00
C GLU A 181 10.61 11.50 -2.43
N GLN A 182 9.59 11.34 -1.56
CA GLN A 182 8.38 10.59 -1.87
C GLN A 182 7.33 11.40 -2.65
N ASP A 183 7.38 12.72 -2.57
CA ASP A 183 6.41 13.62 -3.20
C ASP A 183 6.26 13.44 -4.71
N PRO A 184 7.32 13.24 -5.53
CA PRO A 184 7.17 13.01 -6.96
C PRO A 184 6.24 11.85 -7.30
N PHE A 185 6.36 10.73 -6.61
CA PHE A 185 5.51 9.56 -6.84
C PHE A 185 4.12 9.72 -6.20
N TRP A 186 4.08 9.93 -4.89
CA TRP A 186 2.82 9.90 -4.15
C TRP A 186 1.96 11.15 -4.37
N VAL A 187 2.57 12.35 -4.35
CA VAL A 187 1.80 13.60 -4.48
C VAL A 187 1.61 14.01 -5.93
N LYS A 188 2.69 14.02 -6.75
CA LYS A 188 2.59 14.52 -8.12
C LYS A 188 1.96 13.51 -9.07
N ILE A 189 2.35 12.23 -9.02
CA ILE A 189 1.84 11.19 -9.91
C ILE A 189 0.54 10.62 -9.35
N LEU A 190 0.53 10.06 -8.14
CA LEU A 190 -0.66 9.44 -7.58
C LEU A 190 -1.71 10.43 -7.07
N LYS A 191 -1.41 11.75 -7.04
CA LYS A 191 -2.33 12.81 -6.60
C LYS A 191 -2.81 12.66 -5.16
N CYS A 192 -2.01 12.02 -4.30
CA CYS A 192 -2.28 11.96 -2.88
C CYS A 192 -2.24 13.36 -2.26
N LYS A 193 -3.10 13.60 -1.28
CA LYS A 193 -3.15 14.89 -0.57
C LYS A 193 -2.35 14.80 0.71
N GLU A 194 -1.42 15.73 0.91
CA GLU A 194 -0.76 15.86 2.20
C GLU A 194 -1.78 16.27 3.26
N ILE A 195 -1.97 15.42 4.26
CA ILE A 195 -2.87 15.66 5.41
C ILE A 195 -2.09 16.33 6.52
N VAL A 196 -0.92 15.80 6.82
CA VAL A 196 -0.01 16.29 7.85
C VAL A 196 1.43 16.07 7.40
N ARG A 197 2.28 17.05 7.67
CA ARG A 197 3.73 16.93 7.60
C ARG A 197 4.34 17.57 8.85
N TYR A 198 5.39 16.98 9.38
CA TYR A 198 6.15 17.55 10.47
C TYR A 198 7.65 17.44 10.16
N PRO A 199 8.46 18.50 10.39
CA PRO A 199 8.01 19.87 10.72
C PRO A 199 7.10 20.48 9.63
N LEU A 200 6.27 21.44 10.04
CA LEU A 200 5.40 22.18 9.10
C LEU A 200 6.20 23.02 8.11
N ASP A 201 7.36 23.52 8.56
CA ASP A 201 8.31 24.26 7.73
C ASP A 201 8.98 23.31 6.72
N LYS A 202 8.62 23.45 5.45
CA LYS A 202 9.12 22.61 4.35
C LYS A 202 10.59 22.91 3.99
N THR A 203 11.22 23.92 4.56
CA THR A 203 12.66 24.14 4.41
C THR A 203 13.50 23.22 5.30
N GLN A 204 12.86 22.60 6.29
CA GLN A 204 13.46 21.58 7.16
C GLN A 204 13.14 20.18 6.65
N PRO A 205 14.08 19.21 6.80
CA PRO A 205 13.83 17.82 6.44
C PRO A 205 12.56 17.28 7.10
N GLY A 206 11.72 16.62 6.33
CA GLY A 206 10.52 15.98 6.84
C GLY A 206 10.85 14.79 7.76
N VAL A 207 10.12 14.68 8.87
CA VAL A 207 10.22 13.57 9.84
C VAL A 207 9.04 12.63 9.73
N ILE A 208 7.84 13.16 9.50
CA ILE A 208 6.63 12.38 9.31
C ILE A 208 5.73 13.08 8.29
N GLN A 209 5.09 12.27 7.44
CA GLN A 209 4.12 12.74 6.46
C GLN A 209 2.96 11.74 6.38
N TYR A 210 1.73 12.23 6.42
CA TYR A 210 0.54 11.47 6.12
C TYR A 210 -0.06 11.95 4.80
N LEU A 211 -0.23 11.01 3.88
CA LEU A 211 -0.77 11.25 2.54
C LEU A 211 -2.11 10.53 2.38
N GLY A 212 -3.20 11.27 2.25
CA GLY A 212 -4.50 10.72 1.89
C GLY A 212 -4.51 10.26 0.45
N LEU A 213 -5.01 9.07 0.19
CA LEU A 213 -5.06 8.49 -1.15
C LEU A 213 -6.03 9.24 -2.11
N GLY A 214 -6.85 10.13 -1.57
CA GLY A 214 -7.69 11.06 -2.32
C GLY A 214 -9.08 10.53 -2.64
N ASP A 215 -9.19 9.27 -3.02
CA ASP A 215 -10.45 8.64 -3.43
C ASP A 215 -11.05 7.76 -2.31
N CYS A 216 -10.40 7.74 -1.14
CA CYS A 216 -10.81 6.98 0.04
C CYS A 216 -10.34 7.66 1.33
N THR A 217 -10.56 7.02 2.45
CA THR A 217 -10.21 7.55 3.79
C THR A 217 -8.95 6.94 4.38
N GLU A 218 -8.32 6.00 3.67
CA GLU A 218 -7.04 5.42 4.05
C GLU A 218 -5.89 6.36 3.68
N ASN A 219 -4.77 6.19 4.40
CA ASN A 219 -3.60 7.05 4.27
C ASN A 219 -2.33 6.20 4.08
N ILE A 220 -1.31 6.82 3.50
CA ILE A 220 0.07 6.36 3.57
C ILE A 220 0.80 7.23 4.59
N GLU A 221 1.51 6.61 5.51
CA GLU A 221 2.44 7.27 6.43
C GLU A 221 3.87 7.05 5.93
N HIS A 222 4.64 8.13 5.84
CA HIS A 222 6.09 8.06 5.72
C HIS A 222 6.72 8.61 7.00
N TYR A 223 7.77 7.95 7.50
CA TYR A 223 8.51 8.34 8.68
C TYR A 223 10.01 8.25 8.42
N SER A 224 10.76 9.28 8.83
CA SER A 224 12.22 9.38 8.66
C SER A 224 12.83 10.16 9.84
N PRO A 225 14.02 9.82 10.34
CA PRO A 225 14.77 8.62 9.99
C PRO A 225 14.16 7.37 10.64
N CYS A 226 14.19 6.26 9.94
CA CYS A 226 13.75 4.98 10.46
C CYS A 226 14.51 3.82 9.83
N ASP A 227 14.38 2.65 10.41
CA ASP A 227 14.85 1.39 9.87
C ASP A 227 14.00 0.97 8.65
N GLU A 228 14.56 0.29 7.66
CA GLU A 228 13.84 -0.22 6.49
C GLU A 228 12.71 -1.20 6.83
N ASN A 229 12.74 -1.76 8.04
CA ASN A 229 11.68 -2.58 8.61
C ASN A 229 10.60 -1.79 9.37
N PHE A 230 10.63 -0.46 9.27
CA PHE A 230 9.59 0.41 9.84
C PHE A 230 8.19 0.10 9.28
N SER A 231 8.11 -0.36 8.04
CA SER A 231 6.83 -0.58 7.35
C SER A 231 5.87 -1.48 8.14
N HIS A 232 4.63 -1.02 8.33
CA HIS A 232 3.67 -1.63 9.22
C HIS A 232 2.21 -1.35 8.82
N PRO A 233 1.26 -2.24 9.15
CA PRO A 233 -0.16 -1.92 9.13
C PRO A 233 -0.54 -1.12 10.38
N CYS A 234 -1.40 -0.12 10.21
CA CYS A 234 -2.05 0.55 11.31
C CYS A 234 -3.57 0.33 11.27
N PHE A 235 -4.12 -0.12 12.38
CA PHE A 235 -5.53 -0.45 12.54
C PHE A 235 -6.28 0.65 13.29
N LEU A 236 -7.47 0.98 12.79
CA LEU A 236 -8.38 1.90 13.47
C LEU A 236 -9.13 1.15 14.59
N VAL A 237 -9.10 1.69 15.78
CA VAL A 237 -9.89 1.21 16.92
C VAL A 237 -10.84 2.29 17.40
N GLU A 238 -11.95 1.86 18.02
CA GLU A 238 -12.97 2.77 18.55
C GLU A 238 -12.56 3.32 19.92
N ASP A 239 -11.98 2.45 20.77
CA ASP A 239 -11.52 2.76 22.11
C ASP A 239 -10.18 2.09 22.39
N MET A 240 -9.16 2.87 22.67
CA MET A 240 -7.80 2.38 22.92
C MET A 240 -7.69 1.64 24.26
N GLN A 241 -8.46 2.04 25.27
CA GLN A 241 -8.42 1.40 26.58
C GLN A 241 -9.05 0.00 26.52
N GLU A 242 -10.18 -0.13 25.86
CA GLU A 242 -10.84 -1.40 25.61
C GLU A 242 -9.96 -2.32 24.75
N THR A 243 -9.33 -1.75 23.72
CA THR A 243 -8.36 -2.47 22.87
C THR A 243 -7.21 -3.05 23.70
N ILE A 244 -6.61 -2.23 24.57
CA ILE A 244 -5.51 -2.66 25.45
C ILE A 244 -5.97 -3.74 26.43
N TYR A 245 -7.16 -3.57 27.02
CA TYR A 245 -7.74 -4.55 27.93
C TYR A 245 -7.93 -5.90 27.21
N THR A 246 -8.59 -5.90 26.06
CA THR A 246 -8.83 -7.09 25.26
C THR A 246 -7.53 -7.81 24.85
N LEU A 247 -6.54 -7.04 24.41
CA LEU A 247 -5.23 -7.62 24.05
C LEU A 247 -4.50 -8.20 25.25
N LYS A 248 -4.60 -7.58 26.43
CA LYS A 248 -4.01 -8.14 27.67
C LYS A 248 -4.68 -9.44 28.09
N GLU A 249 -5.99 -9.55 27.94
CA GLU A 249 -6.74 -10.80 28.23
C GLU A 249 -6.34 -11.94 27.27
N ARG A 250 -6.11 -11.61 26.00
CA ARG A 250 -5.74 -12.59 24.96
C ARG A 250 -4.26 -12.93 24.91
N ARG A 251 -3.42 -12.20 25.59
CA ARG A 251 -1.96 -12.38 25.49
C ARG A 251 -1.54 -13.79 25.90
N ASN A 252 -0.86 -14.47 25.00
CA ASN A 252 -0.16 -15.73 25.25
C ASN A 252 1.33 -15.48 25.04
N GLY A 253 1.99 -14.88 26.06
CA GLY A 253 3.39 -14.46 25.95
C GLY A 253 3.63 -13.17 25.14
N GLN A 254 2.59 -12.58 24.54
CA GLN A 254 2.70 -11.33 23.77
C GLN A 254 2.80 -10.12 24.72
N THR A 255 3.63 -9.15 24.34
CA THR A 255 3.77 -7.89 25.09
C THR A 255 2.76 -6.87 24.58
N VAL A 256 1.96 -6.33 25.49
CA VAL A 256 1.07 -5.19 25.20
C VAL A 256 1.69 -3.94 25.82
N ASN A 257 2.20 -3.07 24.96
CA ASN A 257 2.88 -1.83 25.36
C ASN A 257 1.89 -0.81 25.96
N ARG A 258 2.43 0.25 26.54
CA ARG A 258 1.63 1.43 26.90
C ARG A 258 1.35 2.26 25.65
N PRO A 259 0.14 2.83 25.51
CA PRO A 259 -0.15 3.74 24.41
C PRO A 259 0.63 5.05 24.58
N SER A 260 0.84 5.74 23.47
CA SER A 260 1.45 7.06 23.41
C SER A 260 0.59 8.01 22.57
N ILE A 261 0.88 9.30 22.63
CA ILE A 261 0.23 10.31 21.79
C ILE A 261 1.14 10.55 20.59
N GLY A 262 0.64 10.26 19.40
CA GLY A 262 1.36 10.50 18.15
C GLY A 262 1.47 11.97 17.75
N LYS A 263 2.26 12.29 16.76
CA LYS A 263 2.40 13.64 16.19
C LYS A 263 1.08 14.23 15.70
N THR A 264 0.15 13.39 15.30
CA THR A 264 -1.22 13.75 14.89
C THR A 264 -2.17 13.95 16.07
N LYS A 265 -1.67 13.94 17.29
CA LYS A 265 -2.46 14.06 18.54
C LYS A 265 -3.52 12.96 18.70
N ARG A 266 -3.24 11.76 18.19
CA ARG A 266 -4.09 10.57 18.38
C ARG A 266 -3.40 9.60 19.32
N TRP A 267 -4.18 8.80 20.03
CA TRP A 267 -3.65 7.65 20.74
C TRP A 267 -3.07 6.65 19.75
N LEU A 268 -1.86 6.19 20.04
CA LEU A 268 -1.15 5.15 19.29
C LEU A 268 -0.75 4.04 20.24
N LEU A 269 -1.02 2.80 19.85
CA LEU A 269 -0.48 1.61 20.49
C LEU A 269 0.41 0.89 19.48
N ASN A 270 1.70 0.76 19.81
CA ASN A 270 2.66 0.06 18.98
C ASN A 270 2.99 -1.29 19.59
N LEU A 271 2.76 -2.34 18.82
CA LEU A 271 3.13 -3.71 19.15
C LEU A 271 4.18 -4.23 18.18
N GLN A 272 4.86 -5.30 18.56
CA GLN A 272 5.78 -6.02 17.68
C GLN A 272 5.41 -7.49 17.62
N THR A 273 5.41 -8.04 16.42
CA THR A 273 5.27 -9.47 16.19
C THR A 273 6.53 -10.22 16.64
N PRO A 274 6.47 -11.56 16.76
CA PRO A 274 7.68 -12.38 16.99
C PRO A 274 8.79 -12.14 15.97
N ASP A 275 8.45 -11.75 14.74
CA ASP A 275 9.39 -11.37 13.68
C ASP A 275 9.79 -9.89 13.72
N LYS A 276 9.43 -9.17 14.79
CA LYS A 276 9.71 -7.74 14.98
C LYS A 276 9.05 -6.82 13.93
N THR A 277 8.04 -7.29 13.22
CA THR A 277 7.19 -6.42 12.41
C THR A 277 6.33 -5.58 13.35
N ARG A 278 6.35 -4.27 13.15
CA ARG A 278 5.49 -3.35 13.90
C ARG A 278 4.03 -3.56 13.49
N VAL A 279 3.14 -3.47 14.46
CA VAL A 279 1.69 -3.37 14.27
C VAL A 279 1.21 -2.20 15.09
N GLU A 280 0.51 -1.28 14.47
CA GLU A 280 0.02 -0.06 15.13
C GLU A 280 -1.50 -0.06 15.22
N PHE A 281 -1.99 0.56 16.29
CA PHE A 281 -3.41 0.88 16.47
C PHE A 281 -3.56 2.37 16.74
N THR A 282 -4.61 2.98 16.19
CA THR A 282 -4.93 4.39 16.39
C THR A 282 -6.44 4.59 16.55
N GLU A 283 -6.82 5.61 17.30
CA GLU A 283 -8.22 6.05 17.37
C GLU A 283 -8.55 7.04 16.24
N ALA A 284 -9.84 7.14 15.92
CA ALA A 284 -10.33 8.04 14.88
C ALA A 284 -10.16 9.53 15.26
N TYR A 285 -10.24 9.84 16.56
CA TYR A 285 -10.32 11.20 17.06
C TYR A 285 -8.97 11.69 17.61
N CYS A 286 -8.71 12.98 17.41
CA CYS A 286 -7.57 13.64 18.03
C CYS A 286 -7.88 13.99 19.49
N ILE A 287 -6.86 13.92 20.34
CA ILE A 287 -6.94 14.45 21.69
C ILE A 287 -6.95 15.98 21.60
N LYS A 288 -7.92 16.61 22.25
CA LYS A 288 -8.06 18.07 22.28
C LYS A 288 -7.05 18.72 23.21
#